data_24848cb2803fd31932998975eba7416f
#
_entry.id   24848cb2803fd31932998975eba7416f
#
_cell.length_a   1.000
_cell.length_b   1.000
_cell.length_c   1.000
_cell.angle_alpha   90.00
_cell.angle_beta   90.00
_cell.angle_gamma   90.00
#
_symmetry.space_group_name_H-M   'P 1'
#
loop_
_entity.id
_entity.type
_entity.pdbx_description
1 polymer ?
#
loop_
_entity_poly.entity_id
_entity_poly.type
_entity_poly.pdbx_seq_one_letter_code
_entity_poly.pdbx_strand_id
1 'polypeptide(L)'
;RAVVRRIQRLAYVDPVVHLPNVRALNRALRDAPWSALCYLRIPGMEMLVKNYGIMLRIQYKQKLSHWLSPLLEPGEDVYQLSGNDLALRLNTESHQERITALDSHLKQFRFFWDGMPMQPQIGVSYCYVRSPVNHIYLLLGELNTVAELSIVTNAPENMQRRGAMYLQRELKDKVAMMNRLQRALEHNHFFLMDQPITGMRGDVYHEILLRMKGENDELISPDSFLPVAHEFGLSSSIDMWVIE
;
A
#
# COMPACT_ATOMS: atom_id res chain seq x y z
N ARG A 1 -30.55 -18.85 19.61
CA ARG A 1 -30.42 -17.72 18.67
C ARG A 1 -29.30 -16.77 19.08
N ALA A 2 -29.16 -16.40 20.37
CA ALA A 2 -28.10 -15.50 20.84
C ALA A 2 -26.68 -16.07 20.65
N VAL A 3 -26.46 -17.34 20.94
CA VAL A 3 -25.15 -18.03 20.76
C VAL A 3 -24.75 -18.07 19.29
N VAL A 4 -25.65 -18.35 18.37
CA VAL A 4 -25.37 -18.37 16.93
C VAL A 4 -24.98 -16.98 16.43
N ARG A 5 -25.67 -15.93 16.87
CA ARG A 5 -25.30 -14.54 16.54
C ARG A 5 -23.92 -14.16 17.07
N ARG A 6 -23.57 -14.61 18.27
CA ARG A 6 -22.26 -14.37 18.87
C ARG A 6 -21.14 -15.08 18.09
N ILE A 7 -21.37 -16.34 17.69
CA ILE A 7 -20.42 -17.11 16.88
C ILE A 7 -20.24 -16.45 15.50
N GLN A 8 -21.33 -16.04 14.86
CA GLN A 8 -21.26 -15.33 13.58
C GLN A 8 -20.48 -14.02 13.69
N ARG A 9 -20.69 -13.24 14.75
CA ARG A 9 -19.97 -11.99 14.98
C ARG A 9 -18.47 -12.24 15.18
N LEU A 10 -18.09 -13.26 15.94
CA LEU A 10 -16.69 -13.64 16.15
C LEU A 10 -16.00 -14.14 14.87
N ALA A 11 -16.75 -14.76 13.95
CA ALA A 11 -16.19 -15.31 12.73
C ALA A 11 -16.01 -14.29 11.61
N TYR A 12 -16.84 -13.23 11.56
CA TYR A 12 -16.95 -12.33 10.41
C TYR A 12 -16.66 -10.85 10.72
N VAL A 13 -16.47 -10.49 11.97
CA VAL A 13 -16.19 -9.11 12.39
C VAL A 13 -14.86 -9.07 13.15
N ASP A 14 -14.02 -8.11 12.78
CA ASP A 14 -12.79 -7.84 13.54
C ASP A 14 -13.13 -7.33 14.94
N PRO A 15 -12.60 -7.94 16.01
CA PRO A 15 -12.98 -7.60 17.38
C PRO A 15 -12.44 -6.25 17.86
N VAL A 16 -11.45 -5.70 17.18
CA VAL A 16 -10.76 -4.45 17.58
C VAL A 16 -11.31 -3.25 16.83
N VAL A 17 -11.33 -3.33 15.50
CA VAL A 17 -11.81 -2.22 14.64
C VAL A 17 -13.32 -2.25 14.46
N HIS A 18 -13.96 -3.36 14.73
CA HIS A 18 -15.41 -3.59 14.57
C HIS A 18 -15.93 -3.49 13.13
N LEU A 19 -15.04 -3.70 12.17
CA LEU A 19 -15.39 -3.83 10.75
C LEU A 19 -15.48 -5.30 10.35
N PRO A 20 -16.27 -5.65 9.31
CA PRO A 20 -16.23 -6.98 8.75
C PRO A 20 -14.84 -7.34 8.26
N ASN A 21 -14.45 -8.59 8.44
CA ASN A 21 -13.13 -9.10 8.10
C ASN A 21 -13.05 -9.71 6.69
N VAL A 22 -11.90 -10.26 6.31
CA VAL A 22 -11.68 -10.89 5.00
C VAL A 22 -12.60 -12.09 4.77
N ARG A 23 -12.97 -12.82 5.80
CA ARG A 23 -13.95 -13.92 5.69
C ARG A 23 -15.32 -13.39 5.27
N ALA A 24 -15.74 -12.26 5.85
CA ALA A 24 -16.98 -11.59 5.47
C ALA A 24 -16.91 -11.08 4.03
N LEU A 25 -15.79 -10.50 3.62
CA LEU A 25 -15.56 -10.08 2.24
C LEU A 25 -15.66 -11.24 1.26
N ASN A 26 -15.00 -12.35 1.54
CA ASN A 26 -15.03 -13.53 0.67
C ASN A 26 -16.45 -14.12 0.53
N ARG A 27 -17.20 -14.12 1.62
CA ARG A 27 -18.63 -14.51 1.60
C ARG A 27 -19.46 -13.56 0.75
N ALA A 28 -19.29 -12.26 0.92
CA ALA A 28 -20.04 -11.25 0.15
C ALA A 28 -19.74 -11.35 -1.36
N LEU A 29 -18.47 -11.57 -1.73
CA LEU A 29 -18.07 -11.79 -3.12
C LEU A 29 -18.66 -13.08 -3.71
N ARG A 30 -18.81 -14.13 -2.91
CA ARG A 30 -19.43 -15.38 -3.34
C ARG A 30 -20.93 -15.23 -3.55
N ASP A 31 -21.60 -14.48 -2.69
CA ASP A 31 -23.04 -14.32 -2.72
C ASP A 31 -23.51 -13.27 -3.76
N ALA A 32 -22.62 -12.43 -4.25
CA ALA A 32 -22.89 -11.42 -5.27
C ALA A 32 -22.43 -11.90 -6.65
N PRO A 33 -23.25 -11.79 -7.71
CA PRO A 33 -22.87 -12.23 -9.06
C PRO A 33 -21.73 -11.37 -9.65
N TRP A 34 -21.74 -10.09 -9.33
CA TRP A 34 -20.75 -9.10 -9.75
C TRP A 34 -20.42 -8.15 -8.61
N SER A 35 -19.18 -7.74 -8.54
CA SER A 35 -18.72 -6.73 -7.58
C SER A 35 -17.56 -5.94 -8.16
N ALA A 36 -17.44 -4.68 -7.74
CA ALA A 36 -16.18 -3.97 -7.78
C ALA A 36 -15.49 -4.17 -6.42
N LEU A 37 -14.30 -4.73 -6.42
CA LEU A 37 -13.45 -4.85 -5.25
C LEU A 37 -12.42 -3.74 -5.27
N CYS A 38 -12.46 -2.86 -4.26
CA CYS A 38 -11.53 -1.74 -4.11
C CYS A 38 -10.57 -2.03 -2.95
N TYR A 39 -9.31 -1.65 -3.14
CA TYR A 39 -8.27 -1.74 -2.13
C TYR A 39 -7.80 -0.33 -1.76
N LEU A 40 -7.76 -0.03 -0.48
CA LEU A 40 -7.26 1.21 0.06
C LEU A 40 -5.93 0.97 0.77
N ARG A 41 -4.86 1.42 0.17
CA ARG A 41 -3.49 1.34 0.71
C ARG A 41 -3.13 2.63 1.43
N ILE A 42 -2.64 2.51 2.67
CA ILE A 42 -2.33 3.65 3.54
C ILE A 42 -0.88 3.49 4.05
N PRO A 43 0.14 3.72 3.21
CA PRO A 43 1.53 3.42 3.56
C PRO A 43 2.07 4.31 4.70
N GLY A 44 1.64 5.57 4.78
CA GLY A 44 2.07 6.49 5.84
C GLY A 44 1.57 6.14 7.24
N MET A 45 0.59 5.24 7.34
CA MET A 45 0.05 4.79 8.63
C MET A 45 1.08 4.06 9.47
N GLU A 46 2.01 3.33 8.87
CA GLU A 46 3.03 2.60 9.62
C GLU A 46 3.92 3.54 10.45
N MET A 47 4.34 4.64 9.85
CA MET A 47 5.11 5.68 10.56
C MET A 47 4.28 6.34 11.67
N LEU A 48 3.02 6.62 11.42
CA LEU A 48 2.12 7.21 12.41
C LEU A 48 1.90 6.27 13.60
N VAL A 49 1.70 4.98 13.36
CA VAL A 49 1.55 3.96 14.41
C VAL A 49 2.83 3.81 15.23
N LYS A 50 4.00 3.84 14.59
CA LYS A 50 5.29 3.78 15.26
C LYS A 50 5.47 4.95 16.25
N ASN A 51 5.03 6.15 15.89
CA ASN A 51 5.21 7.35 16.70
C ASN A 51 4.08 7.60 17.71
N TYR A 52 2.84 7.23 17.39
CA TYR A 52 1.65 7.55 18.17
C TYR A 52 0.90 6.34 18.74
N GLY A 53 1.29 5.14 18.36
CA GLY A 53 0.72 3.89 18.86
C GLY A 53 -0.43 3.31 18.03
N ILE A 54 -0.82 2.09 18.39
CA ILE A 54 -1.82 1.29 17.65
C ILE A 54 -3.22 1.92 17.70
N MET A 55 -3.56 2.62 18.76
CA MET A 55 -4.89 3.26 18.91
C MET A 55 -5.17 4.27 17.80
N LEU A 56 -4.14 4.97 17.31
CA LEU A 56 -4.29 5.87 16.17
C LEU A 56 -4.81 5.12 14.93
N ARG A 57 -4.23 3.96 14.62
CA ARG A 57 -4.65 3.13 13.48
C ARG A 57 -6.09 2.65 13.62
N ILE A 58 -6.47 2.20 14.81
CA ILE A 58 -7.83 1.71 15.08
C ILE A 58 -8.85 2.83 14.86
N GLN A 59 -8.61 4.01 15.45
CA GLN A 59 -9.51 5.15 15.31
C GLN A 59 -9.54 5.69 13.88
N TYR A 60 -8.39 5.72 13.19
CA TYR A 60 -8.32 6.12 11.80
C TYR A 60 -9.21 5.25 10.91
N LYS A 61 -9.09 3.94 11.02
CA LYS A 61 -9.89 2.99 10.26
C LYS A 61 -11.40 3.11 10.57
N GLN A 62 -11.75 3.28 11.83
CA GLN A 62 -13.15 3.49 12.23
C GLN A 62 -13.72 4.79 11.66
N LYS A 63 -12.99 5.89 11.75
CA LYS A 63 -13.41 7.20 11.22
C LYS A 63 -13.46 7.21 9.69
N LEU A 64 -12.50 6.58 9.03
CA LEU A 64 -12.49 6.45 7.58
C LEU A 64 -13.68 5.62 7.09
N SER A 65 -13.97 4.51 7.74
CA SER A 65 -15.16 3.70 7.44
C SER A 65 -16.45 4.49 7.60
N HIS A 66 -16.56 5.27 8.68
CA HIS A 66 -17.71 6.14 8.89
C HIS A 66 -17.82 7.25 7.82
N TRP A 67 -16.72 7.83 7.42
CA TRP A 67 -16.64 8.82 6.34
C TRP A 67 -17.09 8.28 4.99
N LEU A 68 -16.81 7.01 4.73
CA LEU A 68 -17.20 6.32 3.49
C LEU A 68 -18.66 5.85 3.49
N SER A 69 -19.27 5.67 4.65
CA SER A 69 -20.60 5.08 4.78
C SER A 69 -21.71 5.77 3.96
N PRO A 70 -21.73 7.12 3.78
CA PRO A 70 -22.74 7.77 2.96
C PRO A 70 -22.68 7.41 1.46
N LEU A 71 -21.54 6.90 0.98
CA LEU A 71 -21.36 6.48 -0.41
C LEU A 71 -21.79 5.03 -0.65
N LEU A 72 -22.06 4.27 0.41
CA LEU A 72 -22.32 2.85 0.32
C LEU A 72 -23.82 2.58 0.19
N GLU A 73 -24.16 1.66 -0.70
CA GLU A 73 -25.51 1.13 -0.88
C GLU A 73 -25.74 -0.08 0.02
N PRO A 74 -27.01 -0.52 0.22
CA PRO A 74 -27.31 -1.73 0.99
C PRO A 74 -26.53 -2.94 0.47
N GLY A 75 -25.86 -3.67 1.39
CA GLY A 75 -25.04 -4.83 1.07
C GLY A 75 -23.59 -4.51 0.71
N GLU A 76 -23.23 -3.23 0.60
CA GLU A 76 -21.86 -2.78 0.44
C GLU A 76 -21.23 -2.46 1.81
N ASP A 77 -19.95 -2.74 1.96
CA ASP A 77 -19.24 -2.53 3.23
C ASP A 77 -17.78 -2.15 3.02
N VAL A 78 -17.19 -1.60 4.09
CA VAL A 78 -15.75 -1.46 4.28
C VAL A 78 -15.27 -2.65 5.09
N TYR A 79 -14.21 -3.30 4.62
CA TYR A 79 -13.65 -4.51 5.21
C TYR A 79 -12.29 -4.26 5.82
N GLN A 80 -12.06 -4.82 7.01
CA GLN A 80 -10.78 -4.81 7.69
C GLN A 80 -9.82 -5.77 7.00
N LEU A 81 -8.66 -5.23 6.61
CA LEU A 81 -7.49 -6.01 6.20
C LEU A 81 -6.44 -6.00 7.31
N SER A 82 -5.55 -6.98 7.30
CA SER A 82 -4.40 -6.98 8.21
C SER A 82 -3.51 -5.76 7.95
N GLY A 83 -2.87 -5.25 9.00
CA GLY A 83 -2.01 -4.07 8.89
C GLY A 83 -2.79 -2.76 8.75
N ASN A 84 -2.41 -1.94 7.79
CA ASN A 84 -2.87 -0.55 7.68
C ASN A 84 -4.02 -0.35 6.69
N ASP A 85 -4.33 -1.36 5.88
CA ASP A 85 -5.17 -1.22 4.70
C ASP A 85 -6.62 -1.61 4.95
N LEU A 86 -7.49 -1.18 4.04
CA LEU A 86 -8.91 -1.51 4.02
C LEU A 86 -9.31 -1.97 2.61
N ALA A 87 -10.42 -2.67 2.52
CA ALA A 87 -11.06 -3.00 1.25
C ALA A 87 -12.52 -2.55 1.25
N LEU A 88 -13.07 -2.31 0.07
CA LEU A 88 -14.49 -2.08 -0.15
C LEU A 88 -15.01 -3.03 -1.20
N ARG A 89 -16.25 -3.46 -1.03
CA ARG A 89 -17.00 -4.16 -2.05
C ARG A 89 -18.22 -3.33 -2.46
N LEU A 90 -18.31 -3.03 -3.74
CA LEU A 90 -19.41 -2.28 -4.33
C LEU A 90 -20.24 -3.20 -5.23
N ASN A 91 -21.57 -3.02 -5.21
CA ASN A 91 -22.51 -3.72 -6.07
C ASN A 91 -22.53 -3.06 -7.45
N THR A 92 -21.57 -3.39 -8.31
CA THR A 92 -21.48 -2.76 -9.62
C THR A 92 -20.79 -3.64 -10.63
N GLU A 93 -21.24 -3.61 -11.84
CA GLU A 93 -20.65 -4.30 -12.98
C GLU A 93 -19.58 -3.45 -13.68
N SER A 94 -19.72 -2.13 -13.71
CA SER A 94 -18.79 -1.26 -14.44
C SER A 94 -18.98 0.24 -14.16
N HIS A 95 -19.24 0.67 -12.93
CA HIS A 95 -19.48 2.10 -12.68
C HIS A 95 -18.19 2.82 -12.27
N GLN A 96 -17.41 3.23 -13.24
CA GLN A 96 -16.22 4.05 -13.02
C GLN A 96 -16.54 5.36 -12.31
N GLU A 97 -17.75 5.88 -12.49
CA GLU A 97 -18.24 7.08 -11.80
C GLU A 97 -18.24 6.92 -10.27
N ARG A 98 -18.63 5.75 -9.78
CA ARG A 98 -18.59 5.47 -8.33
C ARG A 98 -17.17 5.41 -7.78
N ILE A 99 -16.25 4.86 -8.54
CA ILE A 99 -14.81 4.83 -8.17
C ILE A 99 -14.23 6.25 -8.14
N THR A 100 -14.58 7.08 -9.11
CA THR A 100 -14.16 8.49 -9.14
C THR A 100 -14.75 9.27 -7.97
N ALA A 101 -16.03 9.06 -7.66
CA ALA A 101 -16.68 9.67 -6.51
C ALA A 101 -16.04 9.22 -5.18
N LEU A 102 -15.71 7.94 -5.05
CA LEU A 102 -14.98 7.38 -3.91
C LEU A 102 -13.63 8.08 -3.73
N ASP A 103 -12.84 8.20 -4.78
CA ASP A 103 -11.53 8.85 -4.73
C ASP A 103 -11.63 10.32 -4.32
N SER A 104 -12.56 11.06 -4.91
CA SER A 104 -12.81 12.46 -4.55
C SER A 104 -13.22 12.62 -3.09
N HIS A 105 -14.04 11.72 -2.59
CA HIS A 105 -14.48 11.72 -1.19
C HIS A 105 -13.33 11.36 -0.24
N LEU A 106 -12.48 10.41 -0.60
CA LEU A 106 -11.29 10.06 0.17
C LEU A 106 -10.30 11.23 0.27
N LYS A 107 -10.12 12.01 -0.80
CA LYS A 107 -9.26 13.21 -0.80
C LYS A 107 -9.76 14.32 0.12
N GLN A 108 -11.04 14.33 0.46
CA GLN A 108 -11.64 15.27 1.40
C GLN A 108 -11.58 14.79 2.86
N PHE A 109 -11.19 13.54 3.10
CA PHE A 109 -11.11 12.99 4.44
C PHE A 109 -10.03 13.69 5.26
N ARG A 110 -10.38 14.09 6.48
CA ARG A 110 -9.50 14.73 7.45
C ARG A 110 -9.57 13.96 8.76
N PHE A 111 -8.40 13.52 9.24
CA PHE A 111 -8.27 12.83 10.50
C PHE A 111 -7.49 13.70 11.47
N PHE A 112 -7.99 13.80 12.69
CA PHE A 112 -7.35 14.54 13.76
C PHE A 112 -7.00 13.57 14.89
N TRP A 113 -5.75 13.61 15.31
CA TRP A 113 -5.28 12.89 16.46
C TRP A 113 -4.72 13.86 17.47
N ASP A 114 -5.33 13.89 18.70
CA ASP A 114 -4.96 14.83 19.75
C ASP A 114 -4.90 16.29 19.27
N GLY A 115 -5.91 16.68 18.48
CA GLY A 115 -6.02 18.01 17.89
C GLY A 115 -5.10 18.29 16.71
N MET A 116 -4.21 17.37 16.34
CA MET A 116 -3.31 17.52 15.20
C MET A 116 -3.88 16.86 13.93
N PRO A 117 -3.88 17.56 12.79
CA PRO A 117 -4.30 16.97 11.52
C PRO A 117 -3.29 15.94 11.05
N MET A 118 -3.79 14.77 10.68
CA MET A 118 -3.02 13.65 10.13
C MET A 118 -3.62 13.27 8.78
N GLN A 119 -2.85 13.37 7.72
CA GLN A 119 -3.31 13.09 6.36
C GLN A 119 -2.37 12.13 5.63
N PRO A 120 -2.36 10.84 6.01
CA PRO A 120 -1.62 9.86 5.22
C PRO A 120 -2.23 9.76 3.82
N GLN A 121 -1.39 9.53 2.83
CA GLN A 121 -1.84 9.27 1.47
C GLN A 121 -2.63 7.96 1.41
N ILE A 122 -3.69 7.94 0.60
CA ILE A 122 -4.49 6.75 0.34
C ILE A 122 -4.37 6.39 -1.14
N GLY A 123 -3.76 5.24 -1.42
CA GLY A 123 -3.75 4.67 -2.75
C GLY A 123 -5.00 3.82 -2.98
N VAL A 124 -5.64 3.96 -4.12
CA VAL A 124 -6.86 3.26 -4.49
C VAL A 124 -6.62 2.41 -5.73
N SER A 125 -6.79 1.11 -5.59
CA SER A 125 -6.89 0.21 -6.73
C SER A 125 -8.24 -0.50 -6.72
N TYR A 126 -8.65 -1.01 -7.86
CA TYR A 126 -9.89 -1.75 -7.98
C TYR A 126 -9.87 -2.74 -9.13
N CYS A 127 -10.73 -3.73 -9.04
CA CYS A 127 -11.03 -4.64 -10.13
C CYS A 127 -12.50 -5.02 -10.10
N TYR A 128 -13.04 -5.41 -11.25
CA TYR A 128 -14.36 -6.01 -11.34
C TYR A 128 -14.23 -7.52 -11.21
N VAL A 129 -14.92 -8.10 -10.27
CA VAL A 129 -14.87 -9.54 -9.99
C VAL A 129 -16.21 -10.19 -10.25
N ARG A 130 -16.13 -11.37 -10.83
CA ARG A 130 -17.26 -12.27 -11.04
C ARG A 130 -17.16 -13.39 -10.01
N SER A 131 -18.28 -13.66 -9.34
CA SER A 131 -18.34 -14.78 -8.39
C SER A 131 -18.16 -16.14 -9.09
N PRO A 132 -17.52 -17.14 -8.44
CA PRO A 132 -16.77 -17.05 -7.18
C PRO A 132 -15.34 -16.56 -7.37
N VAL A 133 -14.75 -15.98 -6.32
CA VAL A 133 -13.31 -15.65 -6.26
C VAL A 133 -12.56 -16.84 -5.63
N ASN A 134 -11.64 -17.44 -6.38
CA ASN A 134 -10.96 -18.66 -5.94
C ASN A 134 -9.87 -18.40 -4.89
N HIS A 135 -9.15 -17.29 -5.01
CA HIS A 135 -8.00 -16.96 -4.15
C HIS A 135 -8.05 -15.50 -3.71
N ILE A 136 -8.85 -15.21 -2.68
CA ILE A 136 -9.04 -13.84 -2.19
C ILE A 136 -7.74 -13.16 -1.75
N TYR A 137 -6.84 -13.86 -1.07
CA TYR A 137 -5.59 -13.27 -0.60
C TYR A 137 -4.62 -12.96 -1.74
N LEU A 138 -4.61 -13.78 -2.79
CA LEU A 138 -3.82 -13.48 -3.99
C LEU A 138 -4.37 -12.24 -4.70
N LEU A 139 -5.67 -12.14 -4.85
CA LEU A 139 -6.34 -10.98 -5.45
C LEU A 139 -6.08 -9.69 -4.65
N LEU A 140 -6.19 -9.75 -3.33
CA LEU A 140 -5.88 -8.61 -2.46
C LEU A 140 -4.40 -8.20 -2.54
N GLY A 141 -3.49 -9.17 -2.67
CA GLY A 141 -2.06 -8.90 -2.87
C GLY A 141 -1.78 -8.18 -4.19
N GLU A 142 -2.41 -8.59 -5.27
CA GLU A 142 -2.32 -7.92 -6.57
C GLU A 142 -2.89 -6.49 -6.53
N LEU A 143 -4.06 -6.30 -5.90
CA LEU A 143 -4.66 -5.00 -5.69
C LEU A 143 -3.78 -4.08 -4.85
N ASN A 144 -3.13 -4.59 -3.82
CA ASN A 144 -2.18 -3.84 -2.99
C ASN A 144 -1.01 -3.30 -3.84
N THR A 145 -0.44 -4.11 -4.70
CA THR A 145 0.64 -3.69 -5.62
C THR A 145 0.18 -2.58 -6.57
N VAL A 146 -1.02 -2.69 -7.13
CA VAL A 146 -1.59 -1.67 -8.01
C VAL A 146 -1.95 -0.38 -7.25
N ALA A 147 -2.37 -0.49 -5.99
CA ALA A 147 -2.67 0.67 -5.16
C ALA A 147 -1.43 1.55 -4.88
N GLU A 148 -0.25 0.97 -4.84
CA GLU A 148 1.00 1.72 -4.76
C GLU A 148 1.19 2.67 -5.97
N LEU A 149 0.87 2.18 -7.16
CA LEU A 149 0.91 2.98 -8.37
C LEU A 149 -0.09 4.14 -8.35
N SER A 150 -1.26 3.92 -7.78
CA SER A 150 -2.29 4.96 -7.58
C SER A 150 -1.77 6.17 -6.80
N ILE A 151 -0.88 5.96 -5.85
CA ILE A 151 -0.25 7.06 -5.08
C ILE A 151 0.62 7.92 -5.99
N VAL A 152 1.39 7.29 -6.88
CA VAL A 152 2.26 7.99 -7.84
C VAL A 152 1.45 8.75 -8.89
N THR A 153 0.42 8.13 -9.43
CA THR A 153 -0.43 8.72 -10.48
C THR A 153 -1.49 9.67 -9.94
N ASN A 154 -1.69 9.68 -8.61
CA ASN A 154 -2.74 10.45 -7.92
C ASN A 154 -4.16 10.20 -8.48
N ALA A 155 -4.43 8.97 -8.89
CA ALA A 155 -5.71 8.53 -9.44
C ALA A 155 -5.97 7.05 -9.12
N PRO A 156 -7.24 6.62 -9.03
CA PRO A 156 -7.57 5.20 -8.89
C PRO A 156 -7.05 4.38 -10.05
N GLU A 157 -6.50 3.21 -9.75
CA GLU A 157 -5.91 2.32 -10.76
C GLU A 157 -6.72 1.05 -10.93
N ASN A 158 -7.08 0.75 -12.17
CA ASN A 158 -7.78 -0.48 -12.53
C ASN A 158 -6.77 -1.63 -12.72
N MET A 159 -6.83 -2.64 -11.86
CA MET A 159 -5.93 -3.79 -11.91
C MET A 159 -6.02 -4.57 -13.24
N GLN A 160 -7.19 -4.70 -13.83
CA GLN A 160 -7.40 -5.46 -15.08
C GLN A 160 -6.75 -4.80 -16.30
N ARG A 161 -6.59 -3.47 -16.28
CA ARG A 161 -5.87 -2.74 -17.33
C ARG A 161 -4.35 -2.92 -17.27
N ARG A 162 -3.83 -3.28 -16.09
CA ARG A 162 -2.38 -3.45 -15.90
C ARG A 162 -1.89 -4.84 -16.29
N GLY A 163 -2.77 -5.84 -16.36
CA GLY A 163 -2.46 -7.22 -16.72
C GLY A 163 -1.67 -7.99 -15.65
N ALA A 164 -1.98 -9.26 -15.48
CA ALA A 164 -1.33 -10.12 -14.49
C ALA A 164 0.19 -10.27 -14.71
N MET A 165 0.64 -10.27 -15.96
CA MET A 165 2.07 -10.37 -16.30
C MET A 165 2.89 -9.16 -15.84
N TYR A 166 2.32 -7.96 -15.89
CA TYR A 166 3.00 -6.74 -15.44
C TYR A 166 3.24 -6.78 -13.93
N LEU A 167 2.21 -7.15 -13.17
CA LEU A 167 2.29 -7.24 -11.71
C LEU A 167 3.29 -8.30 -11.23
N GLN A 168 3.30 -9.47 -11.86
CA GLN A 168 4.27 -10.52 -11.56
C GLN A 168 5.70 -10.08 -11.87
N ARG A 169 5.89 -9.36 -12.95
CA ARG A 169 7.20 -8.84 -13.34
C ARG A 169 7.70 -7.81 -12.34
N GLU A 170 6.88 -6.82 -11.95
CA GLU A 170 7.26 -5.83 -10.94
C GLU A 170 7.61 -6.45 -9.61
N LEU A 171 6.80 -7.39 -9.10
CA LEU A 171 7.08 -8.11 -7.86
C LEU A 171 8.40 -8.89 -7.94
N LYS A 172 8.63 -9.56 -9.06
CA LYS A 172 9.86 -10.31 -9.29
C LYS A 172 11.09 -9.40 -9.33
N ASP A 173 10.98 -8.26 -10.01
CA ASP A 173 12.05 -7.28 -10.11
C ASP A 173 12.35 -6.62 -8.76
N LYS A 174 11.33 -6.31 -7.96
CA LYS A 174 11.50 -5.81 -6.58
C LYS A 174 12.19 -6.83 -5.67
N VAL A 175 11.77 -8.07 -5.69
CA VAL A 175 12.39 -9.15 -4.90
C VAL A 175 13.84 -9.39 -5.34
N ALA A 176 14.11 -9.37 -6.64
CA ALA A 176 15.47 -9.48 -7.16
C ALA A 176 16.35 -8.31 -6.68
N MET A 177 15.83 -7.08 -6.71
CA MET A 177 16.55 -5.91 -6.21
C MET A 177 16.78 -5.99 -4.70
N MET A 178 15.79 -6.40 -3.92
CA MET A 178 15.94 -6.64 -2.47
C MET A 178 17.07 -7.63 -2.17
N ASN A 179 17.11 -8.75 -2.89
CA ASN A 179 18.16 -9.76 -2.73
C ASN A 179 19.55 -9.21 -3.12
N ARG A 180 19.63 -8.34 -4.13
CA ARG A 180 20.88 -7.66 -4.51
C ARG A 180 21.34 -6.70 -3.42
N LEU A 181 20.42 -5.92 -2.84
CA LEU A 181 20.71 -5.00 -1.74
C LEU A 181 21.23 -5.74 -0.50
N GLN A 182 20.59 -6.84 -0.11
CA GLN A 182 21.05 -7.66 1.00
C GLN A 182 22.47 -8.19 0.77
N ARG A 183 22.73 -8.76 -0.42
CA ARG A 183 24.09 -9.21 -0.79
C ARG A 183 25.11 -8.07 -0.84
N ALA A 184 24.71 -6.90 -1.31
CA ALA A 184 25.59 -5.73 -1.35
C ALA A 184 25.98 -5.26 0.05
N LEU A 185 25.06 -5.31 1.02
CA LEU A 185 25.36 -5.02 2.43
C LEU A 185 26.27 -6.09 3.05
N GLU A 186 26.04 -7.37 2.77
CA GLU A 186 26.83 -8.49 3.32
C GLU A 186 28.26 -8.55 2.76
N HIS A 187 28.45 -8.16 1.49
CA HIS A 187 29.71 -8.34 0.77
C HIS A 187 30.40 -7.02 0.37
N ASN A 188 29.98 -5.91 0.93
CA ASN A 188 30.58 -4.59 0.63
C ASN A 188 30.55 -4.23 -0.88
N HIS A 189 29.42 -4.42 -1.55
CA HIS A 189 29.25 -4.07 -2.96
C HIS A 189 28.75 -2.64 -3.18
N PHE A 190 28.70 -1.82 -2.15
CA PHE A 190 28.49 -0.38 -2.27
C PHE A 190 29.83 0.33 -2.38
N PHE A 191 29.82 1.50 -3.00
CA PHE A 191 30.96 2.42 -3.01
C PHE A 191 30.48 3.85 -3.18
N LEU A 192 31.34 4.75 -2.76
CA LEU A 192 31.14 6.18 -2.85
C LEU A 192 31.97 6.73 -4.00
N MET A 193 31.32 7.52 -4.85
CA MET A 193 31.98 8.26 -5.92
C MET A 193 32.07 9.72 -5.54
N ASP A 194 33.23 10.30 -5.76
CA ASP A 194 33.44 11.73 -5.59
C ASP A 194 33.23 12.47 -6.91
N GLN A 195 32.31 13.43 -6.91
CA GLN A 195 32.04 14.30 -8.06
C GLN A 195 32.41 15.75 -7.71
N PRO A 196 33.49 16.30 -8.26
CA PRO A 196 33.80 17.70 -8.07
C PRO A 196 32.82 18.60 -8.83
N ILE A 197 32.32 19.62 -8.12
CA ILE A 197 31.43 20.64 -8.68
C ILE A 197 32.15 21.99 -8.57
N THR A 198 32.41 22.63 -9.69
CA THR A 198 33.01 23.96 -9.71
C THR A 198 31.94 25.03 -9.73
N GLY A 199 31.86 25.84 -8.70
CA GLY A 199 30.98 26.98 -8.63
C GLY A 199 31.40 28.12 -9.58
N MET A 200 30.48 29.00 -9.91
CA MET A 200 30.73 30.15 -10.80
C MET A 200 31.83 31.10 -10.31
N ARG A 201 32.19 31.05 -9.02
CA ARG A 201 33.27 31.85 -8.40
C ARG A 201 34.58 31.09 -8.26
N GLY A 202 34.69 29.90 -8.85
CA GLY A 202 35.87 29.06 -8.80
C GLY A 202 35.99 28.20 -7.53
N ASP A 203 35.00 28.23 -6.65
CA ASP A 203 34.95 27.34 -5.49
C ASP A 203 34.71 25.92 -5.96
N VAL A 204 35.44 24.95 -5.38
CA VAL A 204 35.27 23.53 -5.69
C VAL A 204 34.55 22.87 -4.51
N TYR A 205 33.43 22.28 -4.77
CA TYR A 205 32.65 21.44 -3.85
C TYR A 205 32.74 19.99 -4.31
N HIS A 206 32.63 19.08 -3.39
CA HIS A 206 32.63 17.65 -3.68
C HIS A 206 31.26 17.07 -3.31
N GLU A 207 30.59 16.43 -4.26
CA GLU A 207 29.38 15.65 -4.01
C GLU A 207 29.77 14.18 -3.92
N ILE A 208 29.37 13.54 -2.83
CA ILE A 208 29.57 12.10 -2.62
C ILE A 208 28.33 11.36 -3.08
N LEU A 209 28.51 10.52 -4.08
CA LEU A 209 27.44 9.77 -4.72
C LEU A 209 27.56 8.29 -4.39
N LEU A 210 26.51 7.74 -3.78
CA LEU A 210 26.42 6.31 -3.53
C LEU A 210 26.16 5.54 -4.83
N ARG A 211 26.80 4.39 -4.98
CA ARG A 211 26.58 3.44 -6.07
C ARG A 211 26.59 2.01 -5.52
N MET A 212 25.84 1.13 -6.16
CA MET A 212 25.86 -0.29 -5.89
C MET A 212 26.44 -1.02 -7.11
N LYS A 213 27.31 -1.98 -6.86
CA LYS A 213 27.88 -2.83 -7.91
C LYS A 213 26.86 -3.92 -8.30
N GLY A 214 26.53 -4.01 -9.57
CA GLY A 214 25.69 -5.07 -10.12
C GLY A 214 26.46 -6.34 -10.44
N GLU A 215 25.75 -7.35 -10.96
CA GLU A 215 26.32 -8.68 -11.23
C GLU A 215 27.35 -8.68 -12.36
N ASN A 216 27.24 -7.77 -13.30
CA ASN A 216 28.16 -7.61 -14.44
C ASN A 216 29.10 -6.41 -14.28
N ASP A 217 29.44 -6.06 -13.05
CA ASP A 217 30.25 -4.88 -12.70
C ASP A 217 29.62 -3.52 -13.11
N GLU A 218 28.36 -3.52 -13.52
CA GLU A 218 27.63 -2.28 -13.77
C GLU A 218 27.40 -1.48 -12.49
N LEU A 219 27.36 -0.16 -12.62
CA LEU A 219 27.07 0.75 -11.52
C LEU A 219 25.57 1.07 -11.48
N ILE A 220 24.94 0.66 -10.40
CA ILE A 220 23.52 0.91 -10.16
C ILE A 220 23.36 2.18 -9.35
N SER A 221 22.55 3.11 -9.86
CA SER A 221 22.29 4.38 -9.19
C SER A 221 21.28 4.25 -8.04
N PRO A 222 21.33 5.15 -7.05
CA PRO A 222 20.41 5.16 -5.92
C PRO A 222 18.93 5.21 -6.32
N ASP A 223 18.58 5.91 -7.39
CA ASP A 223 17.23 6.04 -7.88
C ASP A 223 16.59 4.70 -8.22
N SER A 224 17.42 3.71 -8.59
CA SER A 224 16.96 2.36 -8.92
C SER A 224 16.77 1.46 -7.70
N PHE A 225 17.49 1.68 -6.60
CA PHE A 225 17.46 0.77 -5.45
C PHE A 225 16.95 1.38 -4.14
N LEU A 226 17.07 2.69 -3.92
CA LEU A 226 16.61 3.31 -2.67
C LEU A 226 15.10 3.15 -2.42
N PRO A 227 14.21 3.26 -3.44
CA PRO A 227 12.79 3.01 -3.22
C PRO A 227 12.51 1.60 -2.72
N VAL A 228 13.20 0.60 -3.27
CA VAL A 228 13.09 -0.81 -2.83
C VAL A 228 13.68 -0.99 -1.44
N ALA A 229 14.83 -0.38 -1.16
CA ALA A 229 15.45 -0.39 0.17
C ALA A 229 14.50 0.18 1.23
N HIS A 230 13.83 1.27 0.91
CA HIS A 230 12.85 1.89 1.81
C HIS A 230 11.66 0.97 2.07
N GLU A 231 11.09 0.38 1.02
CA GLU A 231 9.95 -0.54 1.11
C GLU A 231 10.25 -1.77 1.96
N PHE A 232 11.46 -2.32 1.86
CA PHE A 232 11.90 -3.51 2.62
C PHE A 232 12.64 -3.19 3.93
N GLY A 233 12.68 -1.94 4.36
CA GLY A 233 13.27 -1.54 5.65
C GLY A 233 14.79 -1.60 5.69
N LEU A 234 15.47 -1.53 4.54
CA LEU A 234 16.94 -1.60 4.43
C LEU A 234 17.62 -0.23 4.42
N SER A 235 16.87 0.86 4.41
CA SER A 235 17.42 2.23 4.32
C SER A 235 18.41 2.53 5.44
N SER A 236 18.06 2.22 6.69
CA SER A 236 18.96 2.46 7.83
C SER A 236 20.26 1.66 7.74
N SER A 237 20.23 0.45 7.18
CA SER A 237 21.43 -0.36 6.97
C SER A 237 22.35 0.24 5.92
N ILE A 238 21.78 0.83 4.86
CA ILE A 238 22.53 1.55 3.84
C ILE A 238 23.14 2.83 4.42
N ASP A 239 22.37 3.59 5.20
CA ASP A 239 22.84 4.81 5.86
C ASP A 239 24.01 4.51 6.80
N MET A 240 23.92 3.43 7.58
CA MET A 240 25.03 3.00 8.45
C MET A 240 26.27 2.62 7.65
N TRP A 241 26.11 1.91 6.54
CA TRP A 241 27.22 1.56 5.66
C TRP A 241 27.92 2.78 5.07
N VAL A 242 27.18 3.84 4.75
CA VAL A 242 27.77 5.11 4.22
C VAL A 242 28.59 5.86 5.27
N ILE A 243 28.25 5.71 6.56
CA ILE A 243 28.91 6.42 7.66
C ILE A 243 30.18 5.68 8.14
N GLU A 244 30.23 4.36 8.01
CA GLU A 244 31.38 3.52 8.38
C GLU A 244 32.54 3.66 7.37
#